data_181e24fc6c5f0ede1859393c5f3bfcc5
#
_entry.id   181e24fc6c5f0ede1859393c5f3bfcc5
#
_cell.length_a   1.000
_cell.length_b   1.000
_cell.length_c   1.000
_cell.angle_alpha   90.00
_cell.angle_beta   90.00
_cell.angle_gamma   90.00
#
_symmetry.space_group_name_H-M   'P 1'
#
loop_
_entity.id
_entity.type
_entity.pdbx_description
1 polymer ?
#
loop_
_entity_poly.entity_id
_entity_poly.type
_entity_poly.pdbx_seq_one_letter_code
_entity_poly.pdbx_strand_id
1 'polypeptide(L)' 'MEKSINSFRQNYAMVKPIPDGHHSVTPTLTVKGASDAIEFYKKAFGAQEMMRFLGPDGKSIMHAEIKIGDSLIMLNDEHP' A
#
# COMPACT_ATOMS: atom_id res chain seq x y z
N MET A 1 -4.87 -25.32 -12.32
CA MET A 1 -4.61 -24.93 -12.23
C MET A 1 -4.09 -24.74 -11.85
N GLU A 2 -4.26 -24.87 -12.23
CA GLU A 2 -3.43 -24.57 -11.62
C GLU A 2 -2.18 -24.93 -12.12
N LYS A 3 -1.93 -25.77 -13.18
CA LYS A 3 -0.67 -26.23 -13.53
C LYS A 3 0.24 -25.21 -14.08
N SER A 4 -0.08 -24.45 -15.10
CA SER A 4 0.81 -23.41 -15.59
C SER A 4 0.96 -22.32 -14.55
N ILE A 5 -0.09 -22.04 -13.83
CA ILE A 5 -0.03 -21.06 -12.78
C ILE A 5 0.85 -21.55 -11.64
N ASN A 6 0.75 -22.82 -11.32
CA ASN A 6 1.56 -23.36 -10.26
C ASN A 6 3.02 -23.40 -10.64
N SER A 7 3.34 -23.72 -11.88
CA SER A 7 4.71 -23.67 -12.32
C SER A 7 5.28 -22.28 -12.23
N PHE A 8 4.51 -21.31 -12.62
CA PHE A 8 4.91 -19.94 -12.56
C PHE A 8 5.18 -19.53 -11.11
N ARG A 9 4.30 -19.94 -10.21
CA ARG A 9 4.49 -19.65 -8.80
C ARG A 9 5.72 -20.32 -8.24
N GLN A 10 5.99 -21.55 -8.66
CA GLN A 10 7.15 -22.25 -8.17
C GLN A 10 8.43 -21.55 -8.59
N ASN A 11 8.44 -20.98 -9.79
CA ASN A 11 9.59 -20.21 -10.21
C ASN A 11 9.81 -19.00 -9.33
N TYR A 12 8.73 -18.40 -8.90
CA TYR A 12 8.84 -17.25 -8.02
C TYR A 12 9.12 -17.62 -6.59
N ALA A 13 8.90 -18.88 -6.21
CA ALA A 13 9.18 -19.30 -4.85
C ALA A 13 10.64 -19.17 -4.51
N MET A 14 11.52 -19.21 -5.50
CA MET A 14 12.94 -19.06 -5.28
C MET A 14 13.30 -17.62 -4.93
N VAL A 15 12.50 -16.69 -5.43
CA VAL A 15 12.68 -15.27 -5.17
C VAL A 15 11.36 -14.80 -4.61
N LYS A 16 11.34 -14.37 -3.38
CA LYS A 16 10.10 -13.99 -2.75
C LYS A 16 9.47 -12.82 -3.53
N PRO A 17 8.42 -13.06 -4.31
CA PRO A 17 7.83 -12.01 -5.14
C PRO A 17 6.96 -11.06 -4.35
N ILE A 18 6.51 -11.47 -3.17
CA ILE A 18 5.64 -10.65 -2.33
C ILE A 18 6.38 -10.33 -1.05
N PRO A 19 6.73 -9.06 -0.83
CA PRO A 19 7.43 -8.67 0.39
C PRO A 19 6.58 -9.00 1.62
N ASP A 20 7.25 -9.17 2.74
CA ASP A 20 6.57 -9.45 4.00
C ASP A 20 5.58 -8.35 4.30
N GLY A 21 4.38 -8.75 4.70
CA GLY A 21 3.32 -7.80 5.01
C GLY A 21 2.53 -7.34 3.80
N HIS A 22 2.91 -7.78 2.61
CA HIS A 22 2.17 -7.47 1.38
C HIS A 22 1.46 -8.70 0.88
N HIS A 23 0.49 -8.48 0.02
CA HIS A 23 -0.26 -9.55 -0.62
C HIS A 23 -0.01 -9.50 -2.12
N SER A 24 -0.69 -10.37 -2.85
CA SER A 24 -0.51 -10.44 -4.31
C SER A 24 -0.76 -9.11 -4.99
N VAL A 25 -1.66 -8.32 -4.42
CA VAL A 25 -1.97 -7.00 -4.95
C VAL A 25 -1.84 -6.00 -3.81
N THR A 26 -1.01 -5.00 -4.02
CA THR A 26 -0.85 -3.91 -3.06
C THR A 26 -1.20 -2.62 -3.79
N PRO A 27 -2.38 -2.06 -3.56
CA PRO A 27 -2.79 -0.87 -4.31
C PRO A 27 -2.03 0.37 -3.87
N THR A 28 -1.81 1.26 -4.81
CA THR A 28 -1.28 2.58 -4.54
C THR A 28 -2.35 3.58 -4.97
N LEU A 29 -2.79 4.40 -4.04
CA LEU A 29 -3.81 5.41 -4.30
C LEU A 29 -3.18 6.78 -4.38
N THR A 30 -3.40 7.46 -5.48
CA THR A 30 -2.97 8.85 -5.60
C THR A 30 -4.23 9.69 -5.46
N VAL A 31 -4.27 10.49 -4.41
CA VAL A 31 -5.47 11.21 -4.06
C VAL A 31 -5.16 12.67 -3.78
N LYS A 32 -6.20 13.46 -3.77
CA LYS A 32 -6.08 14.84 -3.36
C LYS A 32 -6.41 14.89 -1.87
N GLY A 33 -5.46 15.37 -1.07
CA GLY A 33 -5.66 15.40 0.37
C GLY A 33 -5.41 14.05 1.02
N ALA A 34 -4.22 13.48 0.80
CA ALA A 34 -3.91 12.16 1.33
C ALA A 34 -3.96 12.13 2.85
N SER A 35 -3.58 13.22 3.51
CA SER A 35 -3.62 13.27 4.97
C SER A 35 -5.05 13.09 5.47
N ASP A 36 -5.99 13.77 4.85
CA ASP A 36 -7.40 13.65 5.23
C ASP A 36 -7.93 12.26 4.89
N ALA A 37 -7.48 11.71 3.77
CA ALA A 37 -7.90 10.37 3.39
C ALA A 37 -7.44 9.34 4.42
N ILE A 38 -6.20 9.47 4.92
CA ILE A 38 -5.71 8.56 5.93
C ILE A 38 -6.56 8.63 7.18
N GLU A 39 -6.91 9.85 7.62
CA GLU A 39 -7.75 9.99 8.81
C GLU A 39 -9.12 9.37 8.59
N PHE A 40 -9.66 9.52 7.40
CA PHE A 40 -10.92 8.88 7.07
C PHE A 40 -10.83 7.36 7.15
N TYR A 41 -9.75 6.80 6.60
CA TYR A 41 -9.59 5.35 6.61
C TYR A 41 -9.39 4.81 8.04
N LYS A 42 -8.73 5.58 8.89
CA LYS A 42 -8.60 5.19 10.29
C LYS A 42 -9.96 5.08 10.94
N LYS A 43 -10.83 6.03 10.68
CA LYS A 43 -12.16 6.04 11.29
C LYS A 43 -13.08 5.00 10.68
N ALA A 44 -13.05 4.90 9.35
CA ALA A 44 -14.00 4.04 8.65
C ALA A 44 -13.64 2.57 8.72
N PHE A 45 -12.34 2.26 8.67
CA PHE A 45 -11.89 0.88 8.54
C PHE A 45 -10.91 0.45 9.61
N GLY A 46 -10.64 1.31 10.58
CA GLY A 46 -9.65 0.97 11.60
C GLY A 46 -8.24 0.86 11.06
N ALA A 47 -7.94 1.61 10.02
CA ALA A 47 -6.62 1.55 9.39
C ALA A 47 -5.55 2.00 10.37
N GLN A 48 -4.36 1.43 10.23
CA GLN A 48 -3.19 1.83 11.00
C GLN A 48 -2.21 2.49 10.05
N GLU A 49 -1.69 3.64 10.46
CA GLU A 49 -0.68 4.32 9.67
C GLU A 49 0.67 3.70 9.99
N MET A 50 1.32 3.13 8.98
CA MET A 50 2.59 2.44 9.18
C MET A 50 3.77 3.37 8.97
N MET A 51 3.67 4.26 7.99
CA MET A 51 4.73 5.22 7.72
C MET A 51 4.17 6.37 6.90
N ARG A 52 4.90 7.48 6.91
CA ARG A 52 4.50 8.67 6.16
C ARG A 52 5.76 9.47 5.83
N PHE A 53 5.97 9.75 4.56
CA PHE A 53 7.00 10.67 4.10
C PHE A 53 6.34 11.91 3.56
N LEU A 54 6.76 13.06 4.08
CA LEU A 54 6.20 14.33 3.67
C LEU A 54 7.04 14.93 2.56
N GLY A 55 6.39 15.77 1.75
CA GLY A 55 7.08 16.52 0.72
C GLY A 55 7.83 17.70 1.29
N PRO A 56 8.49 18.49 0.41
CA PRO A 56 9.27 19.64 0.85
C PRO A 56 8.46 20.71 1.56
N ASP A 57 7.15 20.76 1.30
CA ASP A 57 6.27 21.72 1.96
C ASP A 57 5.91 21.30 3.38
N GLY A 58 6.30 20.11 3.80
CA GLY A 58 5.99 19.60 5.12
C GLY A 58 4.53 19.23 5.32
N LYS A 59 3.74 19.26 4.27
CA LYS A 59 2.31 18.99 4.36
C LYS A 59 1.84 17.90 3.40
N SER A 60 2.31 17.97 2.17
CA SER A 60 1.93 16.96 1.17
C SER A 60 2.53 15.63 1.53
N ILE A 61 1.80 14.57 1.29
CA ILE A 61 2.31 13.24 1.53
C ILE A 61 2.88 12.70 0.23
N MET A 62 4.19 12.49 0.23
CA MET A 62 4.85 11.90 -0.93
C MET A 62 4.64 10.41 -0.96
N HIS A 63 4.57 9.79 0.20
CA HIS A 63 4.35 8.35 0.28
C HIS A 63 3.88 8.03 1.68
N ALA A 64 2.87 7.21 1.77
CA ALA A 64 2.40 6.72 3.05
C ALA A 64 1.95 5.27 2.88
N GLU A 65 2.01 4.53 3.96
CA GLU A 65 1.50 3.17 3.99
C GLU A 65 0.55 3.04 5.16
N ILE A 66 -0.61 2.50 4.88
CA ILE A 66 -1.57 2.20 5.93
C ILE A 66 -1.91 0.73 5.84
N LYS A 67 -2.36 0.19 6.96
CA LYS A 67 -2.73 -1.21 7.04
C LYS A 67 -4.19 -1.31 7.40
N ILE A 68 -4.94 -2.04 6.62
CA ILE A 68 -6.35 -2.33 6.88
C ILE A 68 -6.46 -3.84 7.02
N GLY A 69 -6.78 -4.30 8.22
CA GLY A 69 -6.75 -5.73 8.46
C GLY A 69 -5.35 -6.26 8.27
N ASP A 70 -5.16 -7.15 7.32
CA ASP A 70 -3.85 -7.71 7.02
C ASP A 70 -3.27 -7.17 5.71
N SER A 71 -3.87 -6.14 5.14
CA SER A 71 -3.46 -5.64 3.82
C SER A 71 -2.84 -4.26 3.94
N LEU A 72 -1.77 -4.06 3.20
CA LEU A 72 -1.12 -2.76 3.12
C LEU A 72 -1.64 -2.01 1.90
N ILE A 73 -1.83 -0.72 2.07
CA ILE A 73 -2.25 0.17 0.99
C ILE A 73 -1.31 1.35 1.00
N MET A 74 -0.81 1.71 -0.17
CA MET A 74 0.06 2.87 -0.32
C MET A 74 -0.74 4.05 -0.79
N LEU A 75 -0.36 5.23 -0.30
CA LEU A 75 -1.06 6.46 -0.63
C LEU A 75 -0.05 7.57 -0.90
N ASN A 76 -0.43 8.48 -1.78
CA ASN A 76 0.32 9.72 -1.94
C ASN A 76 -0.61 10.80 -2.43
N ASP A 77 -0.18 12.05 -2.26
CA ASP A 77 -0.91 13.18 -2.81
C ASP A 77 -0.63 13.29 -4.30
N GLU A 78 -1.63 13.73 -5.05
CA GLU A 78 -1.38 14.01 -6.46
C GLU A 78 -0.45 15.22 -6.58
N HIS A 79 0.39 15.15 -7.59
CA HIS A 79 1.31 16.24 -7.89
C HIS A 79 0.83 16.95 -9.14
N PRO A 80 0.91 18.28 -9.17
CA PRO A 80 0.52 19.05 -10.35
C PRO A 80 1.41 18.77 -11.54
#